data_4290ed5f860d2bdd94f19be4972240da
#
_entry.id   4290ed5f860d2bdd94f19be4972240da
#
_cell.length_a   1.000
_cell.length_b   1.000
_cell.length_c   1.000
_cell.angle_alpha   90.00
_cell.angle_beta   90.00
_cell.angle_gamma   90.00
#
_symmetry.space_group_name_H-M   'P 1'
#
loop_
_entity.id
_entity.type
_entity.pdbx_description
1 polymer ?
#
loop_
_entity_poly.entity_id
_entity_poly.type
_entity_poly.pdbx_seq_one_letter_code
_entity_poly.pdbx_strand_id
1 'polypeptide(L)'
;NTKGIMIANFGGETTELSVLAGGGMVLNRLVKVGGLTFDQGIINLVKHSHDFLIGRQTAEVLRRNFNVFTGDSDSILSVAGRDLITGVPMRKPISIMLVRAAMKDPLLECVKAIHSLLDRTPPEVRKAIYENGIFLTGGLANMPGLEIYIEQMVGIKSRTALEPDT
;
A
#
# COMPACT_ATOMS: atom_id res chain seq x y z
N ASN A 1 18.36 13.01 24.89
CA ASN A 1 18.69 12.34 23.62
C ASN A 1 17.44 11.92 22.90
N THR A 2 16.91 12.81 22.08
CA THR A 2 15.65 12.59 21.40
C THR A 2 15.91 11.87 20.09
N LYS A 3 15.68 10.57 20.09
CA LYS A 3 15.66 9.79 18.86
C LYS A 3 14.21 9.69 18.41
N GLY A 4 13.99 9.63 17.11
CA GLY A 4 12.67 9.47 16.57
C GLY A 4 12.66 8.52 15.40
N ILE A 5 11.64 7.69 15.32
CA ILE A 5 11.37 6.85 14.17
C ILE A 5 9.87 6.89 13.87
N MET A 6 9.53 6.60 12.62
CA MET A 6 8.14 6.38 12.24
C MET A 6 7.98 4.95 11.81
N ILE A 7 6.88 4.34 12.25
CA ILE A 7 6.49 3.00 11.83
C ILE A 7 5.17 3.10 11.10
N ALA A 8 5.10 2.54 9.91
CA ALA A 8 3.87 2.42 9.13
C ALA A 8 3.51 0.94 9.05
N ASN A 9 2.47 0.56 9.79
CA ASN A 9 2.01 -0.83 9.85
C ASN A 9 0.80 -1.00 8.91
N PHE A 10 1.02 -1.66 7.78
CA PHE A 10 0.02 -1.89 6.74
C PHE A 10 -0.73 -3.19 7.00
N GLY A 11 -1.90 -3.09 7.59
CA GLY A 11 -2.73 -4.25 7.91
C GLY A 11 -3.75 -4.60 6.84
N GLY A 12 -4.66 -5.50 7.19
CA GLY A 12 -5.72 -5.95 6.29
C GLY A 12 -6.77 -4.91 5.99
N GLU A 13 -7.17 -4.14 7.01
CA GLU A 13 -8.22 -3.13 6.87
C GLU A 13 -7.72 -1.72 7.10
N THR A 14 -6.68 -1.55 7.89
CA THR A 14 -6.16 -0.24 8.29
C THR A 14 -4.65 -0.20 8.19
N THR A 15 -4.13 1.02 8.10
CA THR A 15 -2.71 1.31 8.23
C THR A 15 -2.53 2.16 9.48
N GLU A 16 -1.66 1.73 10.38
CA GLU A 16 -1.37 2.46 11.59
C GLU A 16 -0.01 3.14 11.47
N LEU A 17 -0.02 4.45 11.66
CA LEU A 17 1.20 5.26 11.63
C LEU A 17 1.55 5.65 13.05
N SER A 18 2.78 5.39 13.47
CA SER A 18 3.23 5.68 14.82
C SER A 18 4.55 6.44 14.79
N VAL A 19 4.65 7.48 15.59
CA VAL A 19 5.90 8.20 15.83
C VAL A 19 6.37 7.82 17.22
N LEU A 20 7.59 7.29 17.30
CA LEU A 20 8.19 6.84 18.55
C LEU A 20 9.41 7.67 18.86
N ALA A 21 9.54 8.11 20.10
CA ALA A 21 10.71 8.84 20.60
C ALA A 21 10.81 8.68 22.11
N GLY A 22 12.02 8.69 22.63
CA GLY A 22 12.23 8.64 24.06
C GLY A 22 11.67 7.40 24.75
N GLY A 23 11.61 6.29 24.03
CA GLY A 23 11.12 5.02 24.58
C GLY A 23 9.59 4.88 24.60
N GLY A 24 8.86 5.78 23.97
CA GLY A 24 7.40 5.72 23.94
C GLY A 24 6.80 6.26 22.65
N MET A 25 5.51 6.07 22.53
CA MET A 25 4.74 6.59 21.39
C MET A 25 4.44 8.06 21.63
N VAL A 26 4.77 8.91 20.65
CA VAL A 26 4.54 10.35 20.71
C VAL A 26 3.24 10.71 20.00
N LEU A 27 3.04 10.15 18.81
CA LEU A 27 1.85 10.38 17.98
C LEU A 27 1.45 9.07 17.33
N ASN A 28 0.16 8.96 17.04
CA ASN A 28 -0.40 7.80 16.37
C ASN A 28 -1.53 8.25 15.46
N ARG A 29 -1.65 7.62 14.33
CA ARG A 29 -2.77 7.87 13.41
C ARG A 29 -3.18 6.59 12.72
N LEU A 30 -4.48 6.35 12.67
CA LEU A 30 -5.06 5.23 11.96
C LEU A 30 -5.65 5.71 10.64
N VAL A 31 -5.28 5.05 9.57
CA VAL A 31 -5.79 5.33 8.22
C VAL A 31 -6.63 4.12 7.79
N LYS A 32 -7.84 4.36 7.29
CA LYS A 32 -8.73 3.27 6.87
C LYS A 32 -8.37 2.80 5.45
N VAL A 33 -7.13 2.39 5.29
CA VAL A 33 -6.59 1.83 4.05
C VAL A 33 -5.77 0.60 4.41
N GLY A 34 -6.07 -0.50 3.79
CA GLY A 34 -5.33 -1.74 3.99
C GLY A 34 -5.50 -2.66 2.79
N GLY A 35 -5.07 -3.92 2.94
CA GLY A 35 -5.18 -4.90 1.86
C GLY A 35 -6.57 -5.02 1.29
N LEU A 36 -7.58 -5.00 2.15
CA LEU A 36 -8.98 -5.07 1.72
C LEU A 36 -9.37 -3.90 0.83
N THR A 37 -8.90 -2.69 1.15
CA THR A 37 -9.19 -1.50 0.35
C THR A 37 -8.62 -1.65 -1.06
N PHE A 38 -7.37 -2.09 -1.16
CA PHE A 38 -6.72 -2.31 -2.45
C PHE A 38 -7.44 -3.38 -3.26
N ASP A 39 -7.72 -4.51 -2.62
CA ASP A 39 -8.36 -5.64 -3.29
C ASP A 39 -9.75 -5.27 -3.79
N GLN A 40 -10.53 -4.58 -2.96
CA GLN A 40 -11.87 -4.14 -3.35
C GLN A 40 -11.82 -3.13 -4.50
N GLY A 41 -10.83 -2.23 -4.50
CA GLY A 41 -10.63 -1.29 -5.60
C GLY A 41 -10.31 -2.00 -6.90
N ILE A 42 -9.47 -3.03 -6.85
CA ILE A 42 -9.12 -3.83 -8.03
C ILE A 42 -10.36 -4.57 -8.56
N ILE A 43 -11.12 -5.21 -7.66
CA ILE A 43 -12.36 -5.92 -8.02
C ILE A 43 -13.33 -4.98 -8.73
N ASN A 44 -13.54 -3.80 -8.17
CA ASN A 44 -14.47 -2.83 -8.73
C ASN A 44 -14.02 -2.33 -10.11
N LEU A 45 -12.74 -2.05 -10.26
CA LEU A 45 -12.24 -1.53 -11.53
C LEU A 45 -12.24 -2.58 -12.64
N VAL A 46 -11.90 -3.84 -12.30
CA VAL A 46 -12.02 -4.97 -13.22
C VAL A 46 -13.47 -5.13 -13.67
N LYS A 47 -14.40 -5.05 -12.73
CA LYS A 47 -15.81 -5.16 -13.02
C LYS A 47 -16.27 -4.10 -14.01
N HIS A 48 -15.89 -2.86 -13.78
CA HIS A 48 -16.28 -1.75 -14.65
C HIS A 48 -15.58 -1.78 -16.02
N SER A 49 -14.30 -2.15 -16.03
CA SER A 49 -13.51 -2.10 -17.27
C SER A 49 -13.68 -3.30 -18.17
N HIS A 50 -13.99 -4.46 -17.60
CA HIS A 50 -14.02 -5.73 -18.32
C HIS A 50 -15.33 -6.47 -18.22
N ASP A 51 -16.34 -5.95 -17.52
CA ASP A 51 -17.57 -6.69 -17.21
C ASP A 51 -17.24 -8.08 -16.67
N PHE A 52 -16.29 -8.13 -15.74
CA PHE A 52 -15.68 -9.36 -15.25
C PHE A 52 -15.61 -9.36 -13.74
N LEU A 53 -16.10 -10.42 -13.13
CA LEU A 53 -16.10 -10.55 -11.67
C LEU A 53 -14.97 -11.47 -11.24
N ILE A 54 -14.09 -10.91 -10.41
CA ILE A 54 -13.02 -11.68 -9.76
C ILE A 54 -13.26 -11.67 -8.26
N GLY A 55 -12.72 -12.68 -7.58
CA GLY A 55 -12.78 -12.75 -6.14
C GLY A 55 -11.61 -12.02 -5.50
N ARG A 56 -11.65 -11.92 -4.18
CA ARG A 56 -10.62 -11.22 -3.41
C ARG A 56 -9.25 -11.88 -3.55
N GLN A 57 -9.20 -13.21 -3.56
CA GLN A 57 -7.93 -13.94 -3.72
C GLN A 57 -7.26 -13.61 -5.05
N THR A 58 -8.04 -13.51 -6.11
CA THR A 58 -7.54 -13.14 -7.43
C THR A 58 -7.04 -11.71 -7.45
N ALA A 59 -7.76 -10.78 -6.82
CA ALA A 59 -7.33 -9.40 -6.70
C ALA A 59 -6.00 -9.31 -5.95
N GLU A 60 -5.83 -10.09 -4.89
CA GLU A 60 -4.60 -10.15 -4.13
C GLU A 60 -3.45 -10.69 -4.99
N VAL A 61 -3.70 -11.71 -5.80
CA VAL A 61 -2.70 -12.24 -6.74
C VAL A 61 -2.26 -11.15 -7.72
N LEU A 62 -3.21 -10.39 -8.27
CA LEU A 62 -2.88 -9.28 -9.17
C LEU A 62 -2.00 -8.24 -8.47
N ARG A 63 -2.36 -7.86 -7.25
CA ARG A 63 -1.62 -6.88 -6.48
C ARG A 63 -0.20 -7.34 -6.14
N ARG A 64 -0.03 -8.62 -5.83
CA ARG A 64 1.26 -9.17 -5.43
C ARG A 64 2.20 -9.46 -6.61
N ASN A 65 1.66 -9.81 -7.76
CA ASN A 65 2.46 -10.24 -8.90
C ASN A 65 2.98 -9.08 -9.75
N PHE A 66 2.41 -7.90 -9.62
CA PHE A 66 2.89 -6.73 -10.33
C PHE A 66 3.68 -5.83 -9.41
N ASN A 67 4.80 -5.29 -9.91
CA ASN A 67 5.36 -4.09 -9.29
C ASN A 67 4.58 -2.91 -9.86
N VAL A 68 3.51 -2.52 -9.18
CA VAL A 68 2.59 -1.49 -9.67
C VAL A 68 3.23 -0.11 -9.71
N PHE A 69 4.38 0.09 -9.06
CA PHE A 69 5.04 1.38 -8.96
C PHE A 69 6.05 1.59 -10.11
N THR A 70 6.80 0.55 -10.46
CA THR A 70 7.88 0.65 -11.44
C THR A 70 7.83 -0.42 -12.53
N GLY A 71 6.83 -1.30 -12.48
CA GLY A 71 6.70 -2.37 -13.47
C GLY A 71 6.40 -1.86 -14.86
N ASP A 72 6.70 -2.69 -15.85
CA ASP A 72 6.45 -2.40 -17.26
C ASP A 72 4.94 -2.20 -17.48
N SER A 73 4.57 -1.07 -18.09
CA SER A 73 3.17 -0.72 -18.33
C SER A 73 2.46 -1.71 -19.28
N ASP A 74 3.22 -2.52 -20.01
CA ASP A 74 2.67 -3.54 -20.91
C ASP A 74 2.44 -4.88 -20.20
N SER A 75 2.81 -5.01 -18.93
CA SER A 75 2.62 -6.26 -18.20
C SER A 75 1.16 -6.61 -18.07
N ILE A 76 0.85 -7.88 -18.31
CA ILE A 76 -0.50 -8.42 -18.15
C ILE A 76 -0.43 -9.74 -17.39
N LEU A 77 -1.53 -10.09 -16.72
CA LEU A 77 -1.67 -11.37 -16.04
C LEU A 77 -3.06 -11.91 -16.33
N SER A 78 -3.12 -13.14 -16.83
CA SER A 78 -4.39 -13.82 -17.07
C SER A 78 -4.94 -14.37 -15.77
N VAL A 79 -6.17 -14.03 -15.44
CA VAL A 79 -6.81 -14.47 -14.21
C VAL A 79 -8.18 -15.08 -14.47
N ALA A 80 -8.58 -15.99 -13.60
CA ALA A 80 -9.87 -16.64 -13.67
C ALA A 80 -10.96 -15.75 -13.03
N GLY A 81 -12.15 -15.77 -13.59
CA GLY A 81 -13.29 -15.05 -13.07
C GLY A 81 -14.55 -15.44 -13.80
N ARG A 82 -15.59 -14.62 -13.66
CA ARG A 82 -16.88 -14.84 -14.33
C ARG A 82 -17.20 -13.66 -15.22
N ASP A 83 -17.46 -13.96 -16.48
CA ASP A 83 -17.94 -12.93 -17.40
C ASP A 83 -19.38 -12.52 -17.00
N LEU A 84 -19.59 -11.23 -16.75
CA LEU A 84 -20.87 -10.73 -16.26
C LEU A 84 -21.94 -10.61 -17.35
N ILE A 85 -21.53 -10.62 -18.62
CA ILE A 85 -22.46 -10.55 -19.74
C ILE A 85 -23.05 -11.92 -20.02
N THR A 86 -22.20 -12.94 -20.09
CA THR A 86 -22.61 -14.31 -20.42
C THR A 86 -22.86 -15.20 -19.22
N GLY A 87 -22.32 -14.82 -18.05
CA GLY A 87 -22.36 -15.64 -16.85
C GLY A 87 -21.37 -16.81 -16.85
N VAL A 88 -20.53 -16.91 -17.86
CA VAL A 88 -19.63 -18.05 -18.04
C VAL A 88 -18.31 -17.81 -17.31
N PRO A 89 -17.81 -18.81 -16.57
CA PRO A 89 -16.45 -18.77 -16.03
C PRO A 89 -15.42 -18.76 -17.17
N MET A 90 -14.44 -17.88 -17.07
CA MET A 90 -13.39 -17.80 -18.09
C MET A 90 -12.15 -17.11 -17.51
N ARG A 91 -11.12 -17.01 -18.31
CA ARG A 91 -9.90 -16.27 -17.96
C ARG A 91 -9.81 -15.04 -18.85
N LYS A 92 -9.38 -13.92 -18.27
CA LYS A 92 -9.11 -12.69 -19.01
C LYS A 92 -7.76 -12.10 -18.64
N PRO A 93 -7.07 -11.46 -19.58
CA PRO A 93 -5.83 -10.75 -19.28
C PRO A 93 -6.16 -9.42 -18.61
N ILE A 94 -5.50 -9.16 -17.49
CA ILE A 94 -5.64 -7.91 -16.74
C ILE A 94 -4.32 -7.17 -16.80
N SER A 95 -4.37 -5.90 -17.18
CA SER A 95 -3.19 -5.05 -17.28
C SER A 95 -2.73 -4.53 -15.92
N ILE A 96 -1.42 -4.43 -15.75
CA ILE A 96 -0.82 -3.74 -14.59
C ILE A 96 -1.36 -2.31 -14.48
N MET A 97 -1.67 -1.66 -15.59
CA MET A 97 -2.20 -0.30 -15.59
C MET A 97 -3.52 -0.18 -14.85
N LEU A 98 -4.37 -1.20 -14.95
CA LEU A 98 -5.63 -1.24 -14.21
C LEU A 98 -5.38 -1.36 -12.71
N VAL A 99 -4.48 -2.25 -12.32
CA VAL A 99 -4.13 -2.45 -10.91
C VAL A 99 -3.52 -1.17 -10.34
N ARG A 100 -2.64 -0.54 -11.09
CA ARG A 100 -2.00 0.72 -10.72
C ARG A 100 -3.05 1.82 -10.50
N ALA A 101 -4.01 1.93 -11.40
CA ALA A 101 -5.09 2.90 -11.28
C ALA A 101 -5.97 2.66 -10.05
N ALA A 102 -6.26 1.39 -9.76
CA ALA A 102 -7.08 1.02 -8.59
C ALA A 102 -6.39 1.35 -7.26
N MET A 103 -5.06 1.30 -7.23
CA MET A 103 -4.30 1.50 -6.00
C MET A 103 -3.90 2.95 -5.75
N LYS A 104 -4.02 3.81 -6.76
CA LYS A 104 -3.52 5.18 -6.71
C LYS A 104 -4.11 5.99 -5.55
N ASP A 105 -5.42 6.06 -5.45
CA ASP A 105 -6.07 6.91 -4.45
C ASP A 105 -5.86 6.42 -3.01
N PRO A 106 -6.01 5.12 -2.70
CA PRO A 106 -5.69 4.62 -1.36
C PRO A 106 -4.24 4.86 -0.95
N LEU A 107 -3.30 4.67 -1.87
CA LEU A 107 -1.89 4.93 -1.58
C LEU A 107 -1.65 6.41 -1.30
N LEU A 108 -2.26 7.29 -2.08
CA LEU A 108 -2.14 8.73 -1.88
C LEU A 108 -2.72 9.15 -0.53
N GLU A 109 -3.79 8.52 -0.09
CA GLU A 109 -4.37 8.76 1.22
C GLU A 109 -3.37 8.45 2.34
N CYS A 110 -2.65 7.33 2.21
CA CYS A 110 -1.60 6.98 3.16
C CYS A 110 -0.46 8.00 3.16
N VAL A 111 -0.02 8.43 1.98
CA VAL A 111 1.04 9.44 1.85
C VAL A 111 0.64 10.75 2.50
N LYS A 112 -0.58 11.21 2.25
CA LYS A 112 -1.10 12.43 2.87
C LYS A 112 -1.16 12.31 4.39
N ALA A 113 -1.53 11.15 4.90
CA ALA A 113 -1.56 10.90 6.33
C ALA A 113 -0.16 10.95 6.96
N ILE A 114 0.84 10.41 6.26
CA ILE A 114 2.23 10.47 6.71
C ILE A 114 2.70 11.92 6.77
N HIS A 115 2.44 12.71 5.73
CA HIS A 115 2.80 14.13 5.72
C HIS A 115 2.12 14.90 6.87
N SER A 116 0.84 14.66 7.07
CA SER A 116 0.07 15.30 8.14
C SER A 116 0.64 14.96 9.51
N LEU A 117 1.02 13.69 9.72
CA LEU A 117 1.60 13.26 10.99
C LEU A 117 2.97 13.89 11.21
N LEU A 118 3.80 13.97 10.17
CA LEU A 118 5.10 14.63 10.24
C LEU A 118 4.96 16.12 10.59
N ASP A 119 3.98 16.80 10.01
CA ASP A 119 3.72 18.22 10.30
C ASP A 119 3.36 18.46 11.76
N ARG A 120 2.78 17.46 12.42
CA ARG A 120 2.39 17.53 13.83
C ARG A 120 3.48 17.01 14.77
N THR A 121 4.53 16.45 14.23
CA THR A 121 5.63 15.88 15.01
C THR A 121 6.54 17.01 15.50
N PRO A 122 6.97 17.00 16.78
CA PRO A 122 7.92 18.01 17.27
C PRO A 122 9.18 18.07 16.40
N PRO A 123 9.74 19.26 16.15
CA PRO A 123 10.86 19.42 15.21
C PRO A 123 12.05 18.52 15.46
N GLU A 124 12.41 18.29 16.73
CA GLU A 124 13.55 17.43 17.08
C GLU A 124 13.30 15.98 16.70
N VAL A 125 12.09 15.51 16.96
CA VAL A 125 11.69 14.14 16.63
C VAL A 125 11.58 13.98 15.13
N ARG A 126 11.01 14.97 14.44
CA ARG A 126 10.89 14.95 12.99
C ARG A 126 12.27 14.90 12.33
N LYS A 127 13.23 15.67 12.81
CA LYS A 127 14.60 15.63 12.32
C LYS A 127 15.18 14.23 12.45
N ALA A 128 14.97 13.59 13.61
CA ALA A 128 15.44 12.23 13.84
C ALA A 128 14.79 11.23 12.88
N ILE A 129 13.51 11.41 12.56
CA ILE A 129 12.82 10.54 11.58
C ILE A 129 13.46 10.67 10.20
N TYR A 130 13.81 11.89 9.77
CA TYR A 130 14.49 12.09 8.49
C TYR A 130 15.85 11.40 8.45
N GLU A 131 16.53 11.28 9.58
CA GLU A 131 17.80 10.59 9.67
C GLU A 131 17.65 9.08 9.78
N ASN A 132 16.68 8.61 10.56
CA ASN A 132 16.48 7.19 10.87
C ASN A 132 15.58 6.47 9.88
N GLY A 133 14.65 7.18 9.26
CA GLY A 133 13.77 6.63 8.25
C GLY A 133 12.40 6.19 8.76
N ILE A 134 11.60 5.67 7.83
CA ILE A 134 10.29 5.09 8.10
C ILE A 134 10.40 3.58 7.96
N PHE A 135 9.91 2.85 8.95
CA PHE A 135 9.89 1.39 8.94
C PHE A 135 8.52 0.89 8.56
N LEU A 136 8.47 0.07 7.51
CA LEU A 136 7.22 -0.50 7.01
C LEU A 136 7.06 -1.90 7.58
N THR A 137 5.90 -2.17 8.16
CA THR A 137 5.56 -3.48 8.73
C THR A 137 4.17 -3.91 8.27
N GLY A 138 3.78 -5.12 8.65
CA GLY A 138 2.47 -5.67 8.32
C GLY A 138 2.45 -6.44 7.02
N GLY A 139 1.31 -7.04 6.73
CA GLY A 139 1.18 -7.95 5.58
C GLY A 139 1.40 -7.31 4.21
N LEU A 140 1.17 -6.00 4.08
CA LEU A 140 1.40 -5.29 2.81
C LEU A 140 2.82 -4.78 2.64
N ALA A 141 3.64 -4.82 3.70
CA ALA A 141 4.99 -4.26 3.63
C ALA A 141 5.86 -4.93 2.56
N ASN A 142 5.54 -6.18 2.22
CA ASN A 142 6.24 -6.94 1.19
C ASN A 142 5.74 -6.67 -0.24
N MET A 143 4.78 -5.77 -0.41
CA MET A 143 4.30 -5.45 -1.75
C MET A 143 5.42 -4.87 -2.59
N PRO A 144 5.67 -5.43 -3.79
CA PRO A 144 6.80 -4.99 -4.60
C PRO A 144 6.78 -3.49 -4.86
N GLY A 145 7.89 -2.81 -4.54
CA GLY A 145 8.07 -1.39 -4.82
C GLY A 145 7.46 -0.44 -3.80
N LEU A 146 6.79 -0.92 -2.76
CA LEU A 146 6.17 -0.05 -1.76
C LEU A 146 7.19 0.85 -1.06
N GLU A 147 8.34 0.29 -0.67
CA GLU A 147 9.41 1.05 -0.02
C GLU A 147 9.85 2.24 -0.88
N ILE A 148 10.11 1.98 -2.15
CA ILE A 148 10.57 3.01 -3.08
C ILE A 148 9.48 4.06 -3.29
N TYR A 149 8.24 3.63 -3.41
CA TYR A 149 7.12 4.56 -3.59
C TYR A 149 6.99 5.52 -2.40
N ILE A 150 6.97 4.98 -1.18
CA ILE A 150 6.86 5.80 0.04
C ILE A 150 8.04 6.76 0.13
N GLU A 151 9.25 6.25 -0.10
CA GLU A 151 10.46 7.07 -0.05
C GLU A 151 10.40 8.24 -1.04
N GLN A 152 9.98 7.98 -2.27
CA GLN A 152 9.87 9.02 -3.30
C GLN A 152 8.79 10.05 -2.97
N MET A 153 7.66 9.59 -2.46
CA MET A 153 6.52 10.46 -2.18
C MET A 153 6.69 11.28 -0.91
N VAL A 154 7.36 10.74 0.08
CA VAL A 154 7.53 11.39 1.39
C VAL A 154 8.89 12.09 1.52
N GLY A 155 9.91 11.62 0.80
CA GLY A 155 11.24 12.18 0.87
C GLY A 155 12.04 11.68 2.07
N ILE A 156 11.65 10.57 2.65
CA ILE A 156 12.33 9.95 3.79
C ILE A 156 12.64 8.51 3.42
N LYS A 157 13.85 8.06 3.73
CA LYS A 157 14.26 6.68 3.48
C LYS A 157 13.29 5.72 4.17
N SER A 158 12.80 4.75 3.42
CA SER A 158 11.80 3.82 3.90
C SER A 158 12.27 2.39 3.67
N ARG A 159 12.06 1.53 4.66
CA ARG A 159 12.49 0.14 4.58
C ARG A 159 11.53 -0.78 5.31
N THR A 160 11.40 -1.98 4.79
CA THR A 160 10.60 -3.02 5.42
C THR A 160 11.37 -3.57 6.61
N ALA A 161 10.67 -3.79 7.72
CA ALA A 161 11.26 -4.44 8.89
C ALA A 161 11.69 -5.86 8.54
N LEU A 162 12.74 -6.37 9.24
CA LEU A 162 13.34 -7.66 8.93
C LEU A 162 12.37 -8.83 8.94
N GLU A 163 11.35 -8.76 9.76
CA GLU A 163 10.30 -9.75 9.80
C GLU A 163 8.96 -9.06 9.78
N PRO A 164 8.46 -8.70 8.57
CA PRO A 164 7.11 -8.19 8.46
C PRO A 164 6.21 -9.32 8.93
N ASP A 165 5.50 -9.07 9.98
CA ASP A 165 4.69 -10.08 10.59
C ASP A 165 3.62 -10.56 9.64
N THR A 166 3.59 -11.83 9.50
CA THR A 166 2.64 -12.49 8.62
C THR A 166 1.21 -12.34 9.11
#